data_7de1e8ea1afae9cb625008caefcc7347
#
_entry.id   7de1e8ea1afae9cb625008caefcc7347
#
_cell.length_a   1.000
_cell.length_b   1.000
_cell.length_c   1.000
_cell.angle_alpha   90.00
_cell.angle_beta   90.00
_cell.angle_gamma   90.00
#
_symmetry.space_group_name_H-M   'P 1'
#
loop_
_entity.id
_entity.type
_entity.pdbx_description
1 polymer ?
#
loop_
_entity_poly.entity_id
_entity_poly.type
_entity_poly.pdbx_seq_one_letter_code
_entity_poly.pdbx_strand_id
1 'polypeptide(L)'
;VLKLFLEDEQHLTTIRRVKTVISFEGISENSTKLVDAIADTSEQALAELENLAAASPAIVFEEFSEDSIGKATLDSLRMTTAKELLLDADEFEKNLLLSQSQILRVISHLAKQLEEKETSDKRKFWLGKLAERYENYYQQVYALLLVTSGDNV
;
A
#
# COMPACT_ATOMS: atom_id res chain seq x y z
N VAL A 1 6.59 10.96 1.11
CA VAL A 1 5.31 10.42 0.62
C VAL A 1 5.41 8.91 0.40
N LEU A 2 6.36 8.40 -0.45
CA LEU A 2 6.50 6.96 -0.69
C LEU A 2 6.67 6.16 0.61
N LYS A 3 7.54 6.62 1.52
CA LYS A 3 7.73 5.99 2.84
C LYS A 3 6.42 5.85 3.61
N LEU A 4 5.59 6.89 3.64
CA LEU A 4 4.32 6.89 4.35
C LEU A 4 3.34 5.86 3.79
N PHE A 5 3.25 5.71 2.47
CA PHE A 5 2.41 4.69 1.87
C PHE A 5 2.90 3.26 2.15
N LEU A 6 4.22 3.04 2.14
CA LEU A 6 4.78 1.73 2.51
C LEU A 6 4.54 1.41 3.99
N GLU A 7 4.60 2.40 4.88
CA GLU A 7 4.25 2.26 6.30
C GLU A 7 2.77 1.89 6.48
N ASP A 8 1.87 2.46 5.70
CA ASP A 8 0.45 2.09 5.74
C ASP A 8 0.23 0.64 5.28
N GLU A 9 0.86 0.25 4.19
CA GLU A 9 0.68 -1.08 3.62
C GLU A 9 1.23 -2.21 4.51
N GLN A 10 2.32 -1.99 5.27
CA GLN A 10 2.82 -3.00 6.20
C GLN A 10 1.82 -3.37 7.31
N HIS A 11 0.88 -2.47 7.62
CA HIS A 11 -0.14 -2.71 8.65
C HIS A 11 -1.40 -3.43 8.18
N LEU A 12 -1.50 -3.78 6.90
CA LEU A 12 -2.67 -4.45 6.33
C LEU A 12 -3.04 -5.76 7.03
N THR A 13 -2.04 -6.56 7.39
CA THR A 13 -2.25 -7.81 8.12
C THR A 13 -2.91 -7.56 9.47
N THR A 14 -2.53 -6.49 10.17
CA THR A 14 -3.14 -6.11 11.45
C THR A 14 -4.59 -5.71 11.26
N ILE A 15 -4.92 -4.91 10.25
CA ILE A 15 -6.29 -4.50 9.93
C ILE A 15 -7.16 -5.73 9.65
N ARG A 16 -6.68 -6.66 8.84
CA ARG A 16 -7.36 -7.92 8.54
C ARG A 16 -7.63 -8.76 9.79
N ARG A 17 -6.62 -8.91 10.67
CA ARG A 17 -6.74 -9.68 11.90
C ARG A 17 -7.75 -9.08 12.86
N VAL A 18 -7.74 -7.78 13.05
CA VAL A 18 -8.71 -7.06 13.89
C VAL A 18 -10.13 -7.31 13.39
N LYS A 19 -10.35 -7.21 12.08
CA LYS A 19 -11.67 -7.46 11.48
C LYS A 19 -12.14 -8.89 11.71
N THR A 20 -11.27 -9.89 11.52
CA THR A 20 -11.60 -11.30 11.75
C THR A 20 -12.02 -11.56 13.19
N VAL A 21 -11.38 -10.90 14.16
CA VAL A 21 -11.75 -11.02 15.58
C VAL A 21 -13.12 -10.39 15.89
N ILE A 22 -13.43 -9.27 15.25
CA ILE A 22 -14.68 -8.52 15.54
C ILE A 22 -15.90 -9.16 14.86
N SER A 23 -15.78 -9.63 13.62
CA SER A 23 -16.92 -10.04 12.81
C SER A 23 -17.07 -11.56 12.64
N PHE A 24 -16.09 -12.36 13.00
CA PHE A 24 -15.99 -13.81 12.72
C PHE A 24 -16.07 -14.15 11.22
N GLU A 25 -16.22 -13.18 10.34
CA GLU A 25 -16.19 -13.32 8.90
C GLU A 25 -14.82 -12.94 8.38
N GLY A 26 -14.09 -13.90 7.81
CA GLY A 26 -12.81 -13.69 7.17
C GLY A 26 -12.97 -13.29 5.71
N ILE A 27 -11.88 -12.80 5.13
CA ILE A 27 -11.75 -12.65 3.68
C ILE A 27 -11.35 -13.98 3.05
N SER A 28 -11.53 -14.14 1.74
CA SER A 28 -11.14 -15.35 1.01
C SER A 28 -9.66 -15.68 1.18
N GLU A 29 -9.30 -16.95 1.00
CA GLU A 29 -7.90 -17.38 1.12
C GLU A 29 -6.97 -16.66 0.12
N ASN A 30 -7.43 -16.44 -1.11
CA ASN A 30 -6.66 -15.75 -2.13
C ASN A 30 -6.40 -14.29 -1.76
N SER A 31 -7.42 -13.59 -1.26
CA SER A 31 -7.27 -12.21 -0.79
C SER A 31 -6.39 -12.13 0.45
N THR A 32 -6.51 -13.10 1.38
CA THR A 32 -5.64 -13.19 2.56
C THR A 32 -4.17 -13.32 2.17
N LYS A 33 -3.84 -14.26 1.28
CA LYS A 33 -2.47 -14.48 0.80
C LYS A 33 -1.90 -13.23 0.11
N LEU A 34 -2.71 -12.57 -0.69
CA LEU A 34 -2.28 -11.37 -1.40
C LEU A 34 -2.03 -10.20 -0.46
N VAL A 35 -2.93 -9.96 0.50
CA VAL A 35 -2.77 -8.91 1.51
C VAL A 35 -1.54 -9.15 2.38
N ASP A 36 -1.31 -10.38 2.81
CA ASP A 36 -0.12 -10.75 3.58
C ASP A 36 1.16 -10.53 2.75
N ALA A 37 1.18 -10.91 1.48
CA ALA A 37 2.32 -10.69 0.59
C ALA A 37 2.61 -9.19 0.36
N ILE A 38 1.58 -8.36 0.24
CA ILE A 38 1.74 -6.90 0.11
C ILE A 38 2.35 -6.33 1.40
N ALA A 39 1.84 -6.74 2.57
CA ALA A 39 2.35 -6.28 3.86
C ALA A 39 3.83 -6.65 4.08
N ASP A 40 4.20 -7.91 3.83
CA ASP A 40 5.58 -8.39 3.96
C ASP A 40 6.52 -7.67 2.99
N THR A 41 6.08 -7.46 1.75
CA THR A 41 6.84 -6.71 0.74
C THR A 41 7.05 -5.25 1.17
N SER A 42 6.03 -4.64 1.76
CA SER A 42 6.09 -3.25 2.20
C SER A 42 7.03 -3.07 3.39
N GLU A 43 7.04 -4.01 4.34
CA GLU A 43 7.99 -4.03 5.45
C GLU A 43 9.44 -4.15 4.93
N GLN A 44 9.69 -5.07 4.01
CA GLN A 44 11.01 -5.22 3.37
C GLN A 44 11.40 -3.96 2.60
N ALA A 45 10.49 -3.39 1.81
CA ALA A 45 10.75 -2.19 1.02
C ALA A 45 11.07 -0.97 1.89
N LEU A 46 10.44 -0.84 3.06
CA LEU A 46 10.77 0.21 4.04
C LEU A 46 12.19 0.09 4.55
N ALA A 47 12.62 -1.10 4.96
CA ALA A 47 13.98 -1.34 5.44
C ALA A 47 15.02 -1.05 4.34
N GLU A 48 14.75 -1.46 3.11
CA GLU A 48 15.59 -1.17 1.95
C GLU A 48 15.66 0.33 1.64
N LEU A 49 14.51 1.02 1.69
CA LEU A 49 14.42 2.46 1.47
C LEU A 49 15.24 3.25 2.48
N GLU A 50 15.17 2.90 3.76
CA GLU A 50 15.96 3.52 4.82
C GLU A 50 17.46 3.34 4.60
N ASN A 51 17.89 2.15 4.23
CA ASN A 51 19.28 1.86 3.89
C ASN A 51 19.76 2.64 2.66
N LEU A 52 18.93 2.73 1.63
CA LEU A 52 19.24 3.48 0.41
C LEU A 52 19.27 4.99 0.65
N ALA A 53 18.41 5.50 1.55
CA ALA A 53 18.37 6.90 1.92
C ALA A 53 19.61 7.33 2.74
N ALA A 54 20.13 6.43 3.57
CA ALA A 54 21.36 6.67 4.34
C ALA A 54 22.63 6.67 3.47
N ALA A 55 22.59 6.08 2.27
CA ALA A 55 23.71 6.07 1.34
C ALA A 55 23.96 7.47 0.73
N SER A 56 25.21 7.71 0.31
CA SER A 56 25.57 9.03 -0.29
C SER A 56 25.00 9.19 -1.71
N PRO A 57 24.41 10.38 -2.06
CA PRO A 57 24.07 11.48 -1.16
C PRO A 57 22.87 11.11 -0.25
N ALA A 58 23.00 11.38 1.06
CA ALA A 58 21.99 11.03 2.02
C ALA A 58 20.68 11.80 1.81
N ILE A 59 19.55 11.10 2.00
CA ILE A 59 18.21 11.71 1.95
C ILE A 59 17.64 11.75 3.36
N VAL A 60 17.21 12.92 3.80
CA VAL A 60 16.55 13.12 5.09
C VAL A 60 15.04 13.19 4.86
N PHE A 61 14.28 12.28 5.50
CA PHE A 61 12.83 12.22 5.34
C PHE A 61 12.06 13.24 6.18
N GLU A 62 12.71 13.89 7.15
CA GLU A 62 12.06 14.82 8.08
C GLU A 62 11.52 16.09 7.42
N GLU A 63 12.11 16.50 6.29
CA GLU A 63 11.67 17.67 5.53
C GLU A 63 10.25 17.56 4.95
N PHE A 64 9.71 16.33 4.86
CA PHE A 64 8.34 16.10 4.38
C PHE A 64 7.25 16.28 5.44
N SER A 65 7.62 16.38 6.71
CA SER A 65 6.67 16.60 7.82
C SER A 65 6.11 18.02 7.89
N GLU A 66 6.71 18.96 7.15
CA GLU A 66 6.33 20.39 7.16
C GLU A 66 5.19 20.72 6.17
N ASP A 67 4.86 19.83 5.22
CA ASP A 67 3.68 20.02 4.35
C ASP A 67 2.39 19.69 5.12
N SER A 68 1.84 20.68 5.80
CA SER A 68 0.64 20.55 6.62
C SER A 68 -0.59 20.16 5.80
N ILE A 69 -0.69 20.55 4.52
CA ILE A 69 -1.80 20.20 3.64
C ILE A 69 -1.69 18.75 3.17
N GLY A 70 -0.52 18.33 2.74
CA GLY A 70 -0.26 16.95 2.32
C GLY A 70 -0.50 15.97 3.45
N LYS A 71 -0.01 16.28 4.66
CA LYS A 71 -0.25 15.46 5.85
C LYS A 71 -1.73 15.40 6.20
N ALA A 72 -2.41 16.53 6.28
CA ALA A 72 -3.84 16.57 6.58
C ALA A 72 -4.68 15.80 5.55
N THR A 73 -4.31 15.86 4.28
CA THR A 73 -4.96 15.10 3.21
C THR A 73 -4.77 13.59 3.39
N LEU A 74 -3.54 13.13 3.68
CA LEU A 74 -3.27 11.73 3.96
C LEU A 74 -4.02 11.24 5.20
N ASP A 75 -4.02 11.99 6.29
CA ASP A 75 -4.73 11.64 7.52
C ASP A 75 -6.25 11.57 7.28
N SER A 76 -6.80 12.46 6.46
CA SER A 76 -8.20 12.43 6.06
C SER A 76 -8.53 11.19 5.24
N LEU A 77 -7.69 10.83 4.26
CA LEU A 77 -7.85 9.61 3.45
C LEU A 77 -7.77 8.35 4.31
N ARG A 78 -6.79 8.26 5.21
CA ARG A 78 -6.64 7.15 6.17
C ARG A 78 -7.89 6.98 7.03
N MET A 79 -8.40 8.08 7.58
CA MET A 79 -9.60 8.08 8.42
C MET A 79 -10.83 7.63 7.63
N THR A 80 -11.00 8.12 6.41
CA THR A 80 -12.13 7.74 5.54
C THR A 80 -12.06 6.26 5.19
N THR A 81 -10.91 5.77 4.75
CA THR A 81 -10.71 4.35 4.43
C THR A 81 -10.94 3.47 5.65
N ALA A 82 -10.43 3.85 6.82
CA ALA A 82 -10.67 3.09 8.06
C ALA A 82 -12.16 3.02 8.41
N LYS A 83 -12.91 4.10 8.26
CA LYS A 83 -14.36 4.11 8.49
C LYS A 83 -15.09 3.20 7.50
N GLU A 84 -14.79 3.28 6.22
CA GLU A 84 -15.38 2.43 5.19
C GLU A 84 -15.12 0.94 5.48
N LEU A 85 -13.90 0.59 5.85
CA LEU A 85 -13.54 -0.79 6.20
C LEU A 85 -14.20 -1.30 7.47
N LEU A 86 -14.41 -0.45 8.48
CA LEU A 86 -14.94 -0.88 9.77
C LEU A 86 -16.47 -0.86 9.85
N LEU A 87 -17.11 0.03 9.11
CA LEU A 87 -18.57 0.23 9.22
C LEU A 87 -19.39 -0.64 8.27
N ASP A 88 -18.82 -1.09 7.17
CA ASP A 88 -19.50 -1.94 6.19
C ASP A 88 -18.95 -3.37 6.25
N ALA A 89 -19.45 -4.13 7.25
CA ALA A 89 -18.96 -5.47 7.54
C ALA A 89 -19.21 -6.46 6.42
N ASP A 90 -20.35 -6.34 5.72
CA ASP A 90 -20.79 -7.29 4.70
C ASP A 90 -20.00 -7.16 3.39
N GLU A 91 -19.37 -6.00 3.14
CA GLU A 91 -18.57 -5.73 1.95
C GLU A 91 -17.07 -5.51 2.29
N PHE A 92 -16.60 -5.96 3.44
CA PHE A 92 -15.24 -5.70 3.90
C PHE A 92 -14.17 -6.14 2.89
N GLU A 93 -14.25 -7.35 2.36
CA GLU A 93 -13.28 -7.86 1.39
C GLU A 93 -13.25 -7.01 0.12
N LYS A 94 -14.41 -6.67 -0.42
CA LYS A 94 -14.54 -5.82 -1.60
C LYS A 94 -13.98 -4.43 -1.35
N ASN A 95 -14.31 -3.81 -0.22
CA ASN A 95 -13.81 -2.49 0.16
C ASN A 95 -12.31 -2.51 0.41
N LEU A 96 -11.77 -3.57 1.02
CA LEU A 96 -10.34 -3.75 1.20
C LEU A 96 -9.63 -3.84 -0.17
N LEU A 97 -10.09 -4.71 -1.05
CA LEU A 97 -9.52 -4.86 -2.40
C LEU A 97 -9.63 -3.56 -3.22
N LEU A 98 -10.72 -2.83 -3.09
CA LEU A 98 -10.89 -1.54 -3.77
C LEU A 98 -9.90 -0.49 -3.24
N SER A 99 -9.74 -0.37 -1.93
CA SER A 99 -8.76 0.54 -1.33
C SER A 99 -7.32 0.17 -1.74
N GLN A 100 -7.02 -1.13 -1.80
CA GLN A 100 -5.73 -1.62 -2.27
C GLN A 100 -5.49 -1.32 -3.74
N SER A 101 -6.48 -1.48 -4.60
CA SER A 101 -6.34 -1.14 -6.03
C SER A 101 -5.94 0.33 -6.23
N GLN A 102 -6.44 1.22 -5.40
CA GLN A 102 -6.09 2.64 -5.46
C GLN A 102 -4.66 2.91 -4.97
N ILE A 103 -4.32 2.44 -3.78
CA ILE A 103 -3.02 2.76 -3.16
C ILE A 103 -1.84 2.09 -3.88
N LEU A 104 -1.97 0.84 -4.29
CA LEU A 104 -0.92 0.11 -5.02
C LEU A 104 -0.60 0.79 -6.35
N ARG A 105 -1.61 1.31 -7.03
CA ARG A 105 -1.43 2.08 -8.25
C ARG A 105 -0.70 3.40 -7.99
N VAL A 106 -1.04 4.10 -6.92
CA VAL A 106 -0.33 5.32 -6.51
C VAL A 106 1.14 5.04 -6.18
N ILE A 107 1.42 3.99 -5.42
CA ILE A 107 2.80 3.61 -5.06
C ILE A 107 3.60 3.28 -6.33
N SER A 108 3.05 2.49 -7.25
CA SER A 108 3.71 2.12 -8.51
C SER A 108 4.05 3.36 -9.34
N HIS A 109 3.09 4.26 -9.57
CA HIS A 109 3.32 5.48 -10.32
C HIS A 109 4.30 6.43 -9.63
N LEU A 110 4.21 6.58 -8.31
CA LEU A 110 5.12 7.42 -7.54
C LEU A 110 6.57 6.90 -7.62
N ALA A 111 6.76 5.59 -7.46
CA ALA A 111 8.07 4.96 -7.58
C ALA A 111 8.66 5.17 -8.99
N LYS A 112 7.84 5.05 -10.03
CA LYS A 112 8.26 5.30 -11.42
C LYS A 112 8.66 6.76 -11.66
N GLN A 113 7.89 7.71 -11.15
CA GLN A 113 8.24 9.14 -11.27
C GLN A 113 9.51 9.51 -10.48
N LEU A 114 9.73 8.87 -9.34
CA LEU A 114 10.98 9.02 -8.59
C LEU A 114 12.16 8.38 -9.32
N GLU A 115 11.97 7.21 -9.93
CA GLU A 115 12.99 6.56 -10.77
C GLU A 115 13.49 7.48 -11.88
N GLU A 116 12.58 8.15 -12.59
CA GLU A 116 12.92 9.06 -13.69
C GLU A 116 13.78 10.26 -13.24
N LYS A 117 13.61 10.69 -12.00
CA LYS A 117 14.31 11.85 -11.42
C LYS A 117 15.54 11.48 -10.61
N GLU A 118 15.71 10.21 -10.26
CA GLU A 118 16.81 9.76 -9.41
C GLU A 118 18.14 9.73 -10.20
N THR A 119 19.19 10.21 -9.57
CA THR A 119 20.55 10.27 -10.14
C THR A 119 21.44 9.11 -9.71
N SER A 120 21.12 8.47 -8.59
CA SER A 120 21.85 7.28 -8.12
C SER A 120 21.37 6.04 -8.86
N ASP A 121 22.25 5.38 -9.61
CA ASP A 121 21.90 4.15 -10.35
C ASP A 121 21.31 3.07 -9.45
N LYS A 122 21.83 2.93 -8.23
CA LYS A 122 21.34 1.95 -7.27
C LYS A 122 19.91 2.25 -6.82
N ARG A 123 19.62 3.51 -6.47
CA ARG A 123 18.27 3.92 -6.08
C ARG A 123 17.31 3.88 -7.25
N LYS A 124 17.77 4.29 -8.43
CA LYS A 124 16.99 4.21 -9.67
C LYS A 124 16.57 2.79 -9.99
N PHE A 125 17.49 1.84 -9.96
CA PHE A 125 17.21 0.43 -10.17
C PHE A 125 16.19 -0.12 -9.15
N TRP A 126 16.37 0.21 -7.87
CA TRP A 126 15.45 -0.20 -6.80
C TRP A 126 14.05 0.37 -7.00
N LEU A 127 13.92 1.66 -7.34
CA LEU A 127 12.63 2.30 -7.62
C LEU A 127 11.91 1.67 -8.81
N GLY A 128 12.63 1.33 -9.88
CA GLY A 128 12.07 0.62 -11.02
C GLY A 128 11.51 -0.75 -10.64
N LYS A 129 12.25 -1.51 -9.83
CA LYS A 129 11.79 -2.81 -9.32
C LYS A 129 10.60 -2.69 -8.37
N LEU A 130 10.59 -1.67 -7.53
CA LEU A 130 9.46 -1.38 -6.66
C LEU A 130 8.20 -1.06 -7.49
N ALA A 131 8.32 -0.20 -8.50
CA ALA A 131 7.22 0.15 -9.39
C ALA A 131 6.62 -1.07 -10.10
N GLU A 132 7.45 -1.94 -10.67
CA GLU A 132 7.02 -3.19 -11.31
C GLU A 132 6.29 -4.11 -10.32
N ARG A 133 6.82 -4.27 -9.12
CA ARG A 133 6.24 -5.15 -8.10
C ARG A 133 4.86 -4.67 -7.65
N TYR A 134 4.71 -3.37 -7.40
CA TYR A 134 3.43 -2.81 -6.96
C TYR A 134 2.41 -2.75 -8.10
N GLU A 135 2.83 -2.54 -9.33
CA GLU A 135 1.94 -2.71 -10.50
C GLU A 135 1.43 -4.15 -10.61
N ASN A 136 2.28 -5.13 -10.35
CA ASN A 136 1.89 -6.54 -10.35
C ASN A 136 0.88 -6.86 -9.24
N TYR A 137 1.06 -6.32 -8.05
CA TYR A 137 0.08 -6.43 -6.97
C TYR A 137 -1.24 -5.76 -7.33
N TYR A 138 -1.19 -4.59 -7.95
CA TYR A 138 -2.40 -3.93 -8.45
C TYR A 138 -3.19 -4.82 -9.41
N GLN A 139 -2.53 -5.45 -10.38
CA GLN A 139 -3.18 -6.36 -11.34
C GLN A 139 -3.80 -7.58 -10.62
N GLN A 140 -3.14 -8.14 -9.63
CA GLN A 140 -3.67 -9.25 -8.85
C GLN A 140 -4.90 -8.84 -8.00
N VAL A 141 -4.83 -7.69 -7.35
CA VAL A 141 -5.97 -7.13 -6.59
C VAL A 141 -7.15 -6.86 -7.52
N TYR A 142 -6.90 -6.27 -8.68
CA TYR A 142 -7.94 -6.00 -9.68
C TYR A 142 -8.62 -7.28 -10.17
N ALA A 143 -7.86 -8.33 -10.43
CA ALA A 143 -8.41 -9.63 -10.82
C ALA A 143 -9.31 -10.22 -9.73
N LEU A 144 -8.91 -10.16 -8.46
CA LEU A 144 -9.74 -10.61 -7.33
C LEU A 144 -10.99 -9.74 -7.17
N LEU A 145 -10.89 -8.44 -7.38
CA LEU A 145 -12.02 -7.51 -7.30
C LEU A 145 -13.08 -7.82 -8.37
N LEU A 146 -12.68 -8.19 -9.57
CA LEU A 146 -13.59 -8.61 -10.64
C LEU A 146 -14.34 -9.90 -10.28
N VAL A 147 -13.68 -10.89 -9.70
CA VAL A 147 -14.29 -12.15 -9.23
C VAL A 147 -15.28 -11.86 -8.11
N THR A 148 -14.88 -11.09 -7.09
CA THR A 148 -15.72 -10.73 -5.95
C THR A 148 -16.98 -9.94 -6.37
N SER A 149 -16.87 -9.10 -7.41
CA SER A 149 -18.02 -8.35 -7.96
C SER A 149 -18.94 -9.20 -8.84
N GLY A 150 -18.44 -10.29 -9.45
CA GLY A 150 -19.20 -11.19 -10.30
C GLY A 150 -20.13 -12.15 -9.54
N ASP A 151 -19.81 -12.46 -8.29
CA ASP A 151 -20.60 -13.40 -7.46
C ASP A 151 -21.91 -12.79 -6.92
N ASN A 152 -22.19 -11.52 -7.18
CA ASN A 152 -23.40 -10.81 -6.79
C ASN A 152 -24.43 -10.62 -7.93
N VAL A 153 -24.32 -11.41 -8.96
CA VAL A 153 -25.30 -11.41 -10.08
C VAL A 153 -26.22 -12.60 -10.04
#